data_8fa91577a071bd430fbac34e3cbcd894
#
_entry.id   8fa91577a071bd430fbac34e3cbcd894
#
_cell.length_a   1.000
_cell.length_b   1.000
_cell.length_c   1.000
_cell.angle_alpha   90.00
_cell.angle_beta   90.00
_cell.angle_gamma   90.00
#
_symmetry.space_group_name_H-M   'P 1'
#
loop_
_entity.id
_entity.type
_entity.pdbx_description
1 polymer ?
#
loop_
_entity_poly.entity_id
_entity_poly.type
_entity_poly.pdbx_seq_one_letter_code
_entity_poly.pdbx_strand_id
1 'polypeptide(L)'
;PGYSAPSAGTAALNHSGKVDTHNFYGTDSDYDDSTTDTATMRFEHDINDNTTIRNTTRWSRVKQDYLMTAIMGGASNITQPTSDVNSWTWSRTANTKDVSNKILTNQTNLTSTFYTGSIGHDVSTGVEFTRETQTNYGVNPVTLPAVNIYHPDSSIHPGGLTRNGANANGQTDTFAIYAFDTLQITRDFELNGGIRLDNYHTDYDSATACGGSGRGAITCPTGVAKGSPVTTVDTAK
;
A
#
# COMPACT_ATOMS: atom_id res chain seq x y z
N PRO A 1 15.36 18.28 4.09
CA PRO A 1 15.02 17.49 5.25
C PRO A 1 15.61 18.15 6.49
N GLY A 2 14.71 18.60 7.40
CA GLY A 2 15.13 19.38 8.56
C GLY A 2 15.93 18.54 9.54
N TYR A 3 17.09 19.02 9.91
CA TYR A 3 17.78 18.57 11.10
C TYR A 3 16.90 18.83 12.31
N SER A 4 16.48 17.81 13.01
CA SER A 4 16.06 17.97 14.40
C SER A 4 17.30 18.36 15.21
N ALA A 5 17.14 19.30 16.14
CA ALA A 5 18.23 19.74 17.01
C ALA A 5 18.95 18.53 17.62
N PRO A 6 20.29 18.50 17.62
CA PRO A 6 21.04 17.36 18.14
C PRO A 6 20.73 17.16 19.61
N SER A 7 20.50 15.91 20.00
CA SER A 7 20.43 15.52 21.42
C SER A 7 21.81 15.71 22.08
N ALA A 8 21.86 15.66 23.40
CA ALA A 8 23.11 15.87 24.18
C ALA A 8 24.31 14.99 23.74
N GLY A 9 24.05 13.86 23.05
CA GLY A 9 25.09 12.99 22.49
C GLY A 9 25.69 13.47 21.15
N THR A 10 25.17 14.54 20.55
CA THR A 10 25.59 15.08 19.25
C THR A 10 26.18 16.51 19.39
N ALA A 11 26.64 16.88 20.58
CA ALA A 11 27.21 18.19 20.84
C ALA A 11 28.33 18.57 19.84
N ALA A 12 29.08 17.59 19.34
CA ALA A 12 30.12 17.80 18.33
C ALA A 12 29.55 18.31 17.00
N LEU A 13 28.33 17.91 16.61
CA LEU A 13 27.64 18.39 15.39
C LEU A 13 27.31 19.90 15.48
N ASN A 14 27.12 20.45 16.68
CA ASN A 14 26.85 21.87 16.86
C ASN A 14 28.06 22.77 16.55
N HIS A 15 29.26 22.22 16.60
CA HIS A 15 30.53 22.94 16.38
C HIS A 15 31.16 22.57 15.03
N SER A 16 30.61 21.58 14.31
CA SER A 16 31.04 21.23 12.97
C SER A 16 30.35 22.12 11.93
N GLY A 17 30.95 22.24 10.76
CA GLY A 17 30.36 22.98 9.63
C GLY A 17 28.97 22.45 9.29
N LYS A 18 28.12 23.30 8.70
CA LYS A 18 26.82 22.88 8.20
C LYS A 18 27.01 21.84 7.10
N VAL A 19 26.18 20.81 7.15
CA VAL A 19 26.07 19.83 6.07
C VAL A 19 25.36 20.48 4.89
N ASP A 20 25.83 20.21 3.67
CA ASP A 20 25.16 20.68 2.47
C ASP A 20 23.75 20.08 2.39
N THR A 21 22.76 20.93 2.24
CA THR A 21 21.34 20.53 2.12
C THR A 21 21.02 19.80 0.82
N HIS A 22 21.92 19.83 -0.16
CA HIS A 22 21.80 19.11 -1.43
C HIS A 22 22.41 17.70 -1.37
N ASN A 23 23.04 17.33 -0.25
CA ASN A 23 23.58 15.99 -0.09
C ASN A 23 22.49 14.93 -0.23
N PHE A 24 22.74 13.97 -1.10
CA PHE A 24 21.90 12.79 -1.30
C PHE A 24 22.53 11.61 -0.57
N TYR A 25 21.80 11.03 0.38
CA TYR A 25 22.27 9.90 1.20
C TYR A 25 21.74 8.54 0.73
N GLY A 26 20.99 8.50 -0.36
CA GLY A 26 20.52 7.29 -1.00
C GLY A 26 21.60 6.58 -1.83
N THR A 27 21.16 5.67 -2.67
CA THR A 27 22.00 5.00 -3.65
C THR A 27 21.47 5.22 -5.05
N ASP A 28 22.36 5.12 -6.05
CA ASP A 28 21.97 5.20 -7.47
C ASP A 28 21.12 3.98 -7.90
N SER A 29 21.02 2.98 -7.02
CA SER A 29 20.17 1.79 -7.20
C SER A 29 18.80 1.91 -6.56
N ASP A 30 18.47 3.04 -5.93
CA ASP A 30 17.15 3.28 -5.36
C ASP A 30 16.12 3.36 -6.50
N TYR A 31 15.01 2.64 -6.36
CA TYR A 31 13.93 2.61 -7.34
C TYR A 31 12.56 2.39 -6.69
N ASP A 32 11.52 2.78 -7.39
CA ASP A 32 10.11 2.48 -7.09
C ASP A 32 9.39 2.20 -8.41
N ASP A 33 9.21 0.92 -8.72
CA ASP A 33 8.57 0.46 -9.94
C ASP A 33 7.13 0.04 -9.68
N SER A 34 6.21 0.56 -10.50
CA SER A 34 4.79 0.21 -10.45
C SER A 34 4.26 -0.12 -11.83
N THR A 35 3.61 -1.26 -11.94
CA THR A 35 2.93 -1.70 -13.17
C THR A 35 1.46 -1.94 -12.90
N THR A 36 0.60 -1.35 -13.71
CA THR A 36 -0.86 -1.52 -13.61
C THR A 36 -1.42 -2.06 -14.91
N ASP A 37 -2.09 -3.21 -14.82
CA ASP A 37 -2.88 -3.80 -15.91
C ASP A 37 -4.36 -3.67 -15.56
N THR A 38 -5.18 -3.20 -16.50
CA THR A 38 -6.63 -3.08 -16.30
C THR A 38 -7.38 -3.51 -17.55
N ALA A 39 -8.43 -4.30 -17.35
CA ALA A 39 -9.38 -4.66 -18.38
C ALA A 39 -10.80 -4.35 -17.89
N THR A 40 -11.61 -3.75 -18.76
CA THR A 40 -13.01 -3.45 -18.46
C THR A 40 -13.88 -3.89 -19.60
N MET A 41 -14.97 -4.60 -19.27
CA MET A 41 -16.02 -4.97 -20.19
C MET A 41 -17.35 -4.40 -19.70
N ARG A 42 -18.12 -3.81 -20.61
CA ARG A 42 -19.43 -3.22 -20.31
C ARG A 42 -20.45 -3.72 -21.31
N PHE A 43 -21.58 -4.15 -20.79
CA PHE A 43 -22.80 -4.39 -21.54
C PHE A 43 -23.86 -3.40 -21.09
N GLU A 44 -24.61 -2.87 -22.05
CA GLU A 44 -25.69 -1.96 -21.80
C GLU A 44 -26.87 -2.35 -22.72
N HIS A 45 -28.07 -2.35 -22.17
CA HIS A 45 -29.28 -2.68 -22.90
C HIS A 45 -30.46 -1.82 -22.42
N ASP A 46 -31.06 -1.12 -23.33
CA ASP A 46 -32.27 -0.37 -23.06
C ASP A 46 -33.47 -1.33 -23.12
N ILE A 47 -34.09 -1.55 -21.96
CA ILE A 47 -35.29 -2.39 -21.83
C ILE A 47 -36.47 -1.67 -22.45
N ASN A 48 -36.52 -0.34 -22.26
CA ASN A 48 -37.46 0.58 -22.89
C ASN A 48 -36.86 2.01 -22.85
N ASP A 49 -37.63 3.00 -23.35
CA ASP A 49 -37.15 4.40 -23.46
C ASP A 49 -36.73 5.03 -22.12
N ASN A 50 -37.17 4.48 -20.99
CA ASN A 50 -36.96 5.03 -19.68
C ASN A 50 -36.16 4.11 -18.75
N THR A 51 -35.78 2.91 -19.20
CA THR A 51 -35.16 1.90 -18.35
C THR A 51 -34.00 1.24 -19.06
N THR A 52 -32.82 1.35 -18.48
CA THR A 52 -31.59 0.77 -18.98
C THR A 52 -30.96 -0.15 -17.94
N ILE A 53 -30.53 -1.33 -18.36
CA ILE A 53 -29.68 -2.22 -17.57
C ILE A 53 -28.24 -2.16 -18.06
N ARG A 54 -27.32 -2.05 -17.12
CA ARG A 54 -25.88 -2.02 -17.41
C ARG A 54 -25.16 -3.03 -16.54
N ASN A 55 -24.32 -3.86 -17.15
CA ASN A 55 -23.35 -4.69 -16.42
C ASN A 55 -21.94 -4.23 -16.76
N THR A 56 -21.13 -4.03 -15.74
CA THR A 56 -19.73 -3.68 -15.89
C THR A 56 -18.89 -4.67 -15.11
N THR A 57 -17.97 -5.34 -15.81
CA THR A 57 -16.94 -6.18 -15.20
C THR A 57 -15.60 -5.48 -15.38
N ARG A 58 -14.86 -5.31 -14.30
CA ARG A 58 -13.51 -4.73 -14.29
C ARG A 58 -12.56 -5.64 -13.55
N TRP A 59 -11.47 -5.93 -14.19
CA TRP A 59 -10.31 -6.56 -13.58
C TRP A 59 -9.13 -5.60 -13.61
N SER A 60 -8.39 -5.55 -12.50
CA SER A 60 -7.15 -4.77 -12.42
C SER A 60 -6.11 -5.53 -11.61
N ARG A 61 -4.86 -5.37 -11.99
CA ARG A 61 -3.70 -5.84 -11.23
C ARG A 61 -2.70 -4.70 -11.11
N VAL A 62 -2.23 -4.44 -9.90
CA VAL A 62 -1.13 -3.53 -9.62
C VAL A 62 -0.01 -4.34 -9.00
N LYS A 63 1.17 -4.24 -9.56
CA LYS A 63 2.43 -4.73 -8.98
C LYS A 63 3.27 -3.53 -8.62
N GLN A 64 3.85 -3.56 -7.45
CA GLN A 64 4.81 -2.55 -7.02
C GLN A 64 5.97 -3.23 -6.31
N ASP A 65 7.17 -2.90 -6.70
CA ASP A 65 8.37 -3.23 -5.97
C ASP A 65 9.29 -2.01 -5.88
N TYR A 66 9.87 -1.83 -4.70
CA TYR A 66 10.81 -0.75 -4.47
C TYR A 66 11.93 -1.13 -3.52
N LEU A 67 13.06 -0.50 -3.74
CA LEU A 67 14.17 -0.41 -2.82
C LEU A 67 14.52 1.06 -2.66
N MET A 68 14.33 1.59 -1.47
CA MET A 68 14.62 2.99 -1.15
C MET A 68 15.50 3.07 0.05
N THR A 69 16.57 3.83 -0.06
CA THR A 69 17.50 4.07 1.04
C THR A 69 17.01 5.21 1.92
N ALA A 70 17.09 5.02 3.22
CA ALA A 70 16.85 6.05 4.21
C ALA A 70 18.02 6.10 5.24
N ILE A 71 18.28 7.28 5.76
CA ILE A 71 19.14 7.44 6.93
C ILE A 71 18.37 7.05 8.19
N MET A 72 19.04 6.40 9.11
CA MET A 72 18.44 6.02 10.40
C MET A 72 18.42 7.22 11.34
N GLY A 73 17.25 7.55 11.89
CA GLY A 73 17.12 8.66 12.84
C GLY A 73 17.85 8.40 14.16
N GLY A 74 18.26 9.50 14.83
CA GLY A 74 18.87 9.48 16.15
C GLY A 74 20.40 9.49 16.14
N ALA A 75 20.95 10.05 17.20
CA ALA A 75 22.38 10.27 17.37
C ALA A 75 23.20 8.95 17.46
N SER A 76 22.59 7.88 17.95
CA SER A 76 23.21 6.56 18.03
C SER A 76 23.56 5.94 16.67
N ASN A 77 22.97 6.46 15.60
CA ASN A 77 23.24 6.01 14.23
C ASN A 77 24.34 6.82 13.54
N ILE A 78 24.94 7.77 14.25
CA ILE A 78 26.08 8.55 13.79
C ILE A 78 27.33 8.01 14.45
N THR A 79 28.30 7.64 13.64
CA THR A 79 29.63 7.20 14.11
C THR A 79 30.64 8.32 13.92
N GLN A 80 31.33 8.69 15.00
CA GLN A 80 32.29 9.76 15.05
C GLN A 80 33.63 9.19 15.55
N PRO A 81 34.42 8.54 14.68
CA PRO A 81 35.60 7.82 15.11
C PRO A 81 36.74 8.76 15.54
N THR A 82 36.79 9.98 15.02
CA THR A 82 37.77 11.02 15.33
C THR A 82 37.10 12.39 15.38
N SER A 83 37.91 13.43 15.75
CA SER A 83 37.46 14.82 15.65
C SER A 83 37.42 15.35 14.21
N ASP A 84 37.98 14.63 13.25
CA ASP A 84 37.85 14.96 11.82
C ASP A 84 36.44 14.63 11.32
N VAL A 85 35.68 15.66 11.02
CA VAL A 85 34.31 15.55 10.51
C VAL A 85 34.19 14.77 9.19
N ASN A 86 35.28 14.75 8.39
CA ASN A 86 35.30 13.97 7.15
C ASN A 86 35.30 12.45 7.38
N SER A 87 35.55 12.00 8.62
CA SER A 87 35.46 10.58 8.99
C SER A 87 34.09 10.18 9.51
N TRP A 88 33.17 11.13 9.69
CA TRP A 88 31.88 10.87 10.31
C TRP A 88 30.92 10.20 9.34
N THR A 89 30.23 9.17 9.83
CA THR A 89 29.30 8.38 9.02
C THR A 89 27.93 8.27 9.66
N TRP A 90 26.92 8.08 8.83
CA TRP A 90 25.54 7.89 9.23
C TRP A 90 25.04 6.52 8.75
N SER A 91 24.41 5.76 9.63
CA SER A 91 23.82 4.47 9.29
C SER A 91 22.65 4.65 8.35
N ARG A 92 22.58 3.78 7.33
CA ARG A 92 21.50 3.70 6.38
C ARG A 92 20.68 2.43 6.59
N THR A 93 19.41 2.47 6.18
CA THR A 93 18.55 1.30 6.08
C THR A 93 17.91 1.24 4.70
N ALA A 94 17.68 0.06 4.21
CA ALA A 94 16.88 -0.16 3.01
C ALA A 94 15.42 -0.38 3.41
N ASN A 95 14.51 0.43 2.85
CA ASN A 95 13.09 0.19 2.87
C ASN A 95 12.74 -0.55 1.58
N THR A 96 12.11 -1.70 1.71
CA THR A 96 11.83 -2.59 0.58
C THR A 96 10.37 -3.01 0.57
N LYS A 97 9.82 -3.22 -0.61
CA LYS A 97 8.48 -3.77 -0.80
C LYS A 97 8.44 -4.55 -2.11
N ASP A 98 7.68 -5.63 -2.12
CA ASP A 98 7.30 -6.38 -3.30
C ASP A 98 5.87 -6.85 -3.09
N VAL A 99 4.90 -6.24 -3.78
CA VAL A 99 3.48 -6.47 -3.57
C VAL A 99 2.74 -6.62 -4.88
N SER A 100 1.75 -7.48 -4.89
CA SER A 100 0.78 -7.61 -5.99
C SER A 100 -0.63 -7.49 -5.44
N ASN A 101 -1.36 -6.51 -5.92
CA ASN A 101 -2.78 -6.32 -5.65
C ASN A 101 -3.59 -6.67 -6.89
N LYS A 102 -4.72 -7.36 -6.72
CA LYS A 102 -5.68 -7.64 -7.79
C LYS A 102 -7.08 -7.29 -7.30
N ILE A 103 -7.89 -6.78 -8.19
CA ILE A 103 -9.30 -6.53 -7.96
C ILE A 103 -10.11 -7.04 -9.15
N LEU A 104 -11.19 -7.74 -8.84
CA LEU A 104 -12.22 -8.11 -9.80
C LEU A 104 -13.55 -7.57 -9.27
N THR A 105 -14.17 -6.69 -10.03
CA THR A 105 -15.49 -6.13 -9.70
C THR A 105 -16.46 -6.47 -10.82
N ASN A 106 -17.66 -6.92 -10.45
CA ASN A 106 -18.80 -7.00 -11.35
C ASN A 106 -19.96 -6.25 -10.74
N GLN A 107 -20.50 -5.31 -11.48
CA GLN A 107 -21.63 -4.48 -11.07
C GLN A 107 -22.73 -4.59 -12.11
N THR A 108 -23.95 -4.93 -11.67
CA THR A 108 -25.16 -4.82 -12.47
C THR A 108 -26.01 -3.70 -11.91
N ASN A 109 -26.30 -2.72 -12.74
CA ASN A 109 -27.08 -1.54 -12.40
C ASN A 109 -28.29 -1.43 -13.32
N LEU A 110 -29.44 -1.10 -12.75
CA LEU A 110 -30.66 -0.74 -13.43
C LEU A 110 -30.95 0.74 -13.14
N THR A 111 -31.11 1.53 -14.16
CA THR A 111 -31.59 2.91 -14.07
C THR A 111 -32.96 3.01 -14.69
N SER A 112 -33.87 3.74 -14.07
CA SER A 112 -35.23 3.94 -14.60
C SER A 112 -35.78 5.28 -14.20
N THR A 113 -36.37 5.98 -15.17
CA THR A 113 -37.10 7.25 -14.96
C THR A 113 -38.58 7.01 -15.12
N PHE A 114 -39.38 7.37 -14.12
CA PHE A 114 -40.84 7.25 -14.14
C PHE A 114 -41.50 8.31 -13.27
N TYR A 115 -42.83 8.35 -13.29
CA TYR A 115 -43.61 9.31 -12.52
C TYR A 115 -44.63 8.61 -11.61
N THR A 116 -44.74 9.10 -10.37
CA THR A 116 -45.83 8.76 -9.45
C THR A 116 -46.66 10.01 -9.19
N GLY A 117 -47.74 10.16 -9.90
CA GLY A 117 -48.53 11.40 -9.95
C GLY A 117 -47.73 12.52 -10.58
N SER A 118 -47.48 13.61 -9.81
CA SER A 118 -46.67 14.75 -10.26
C SER A 118 -45.16 14.63 -9.89
N ILE A 119 -44.80 13.61 -9.18
CA ILE A 119 -43.41 13.42 -8.71
C ILE A 119 -42.64 12.58 -9.73
N GLY A 120 -41.55 13.14 -10.26
CA GLY A 120 -40.60 12.41 -11.09
C GLY A 120 -39.65 11.58 -10.23
N HIS A 121 -39.26 10.41 -10.71
CA HIS A 121 -38.29 9.50 -10.07
C HIS A 121 -37.18 9.19 -11.04
N ASP A 122 -35.93 9.39 -10.61
CA ASP A 122 -34.74 8.87 -11.26
C ASP A 122 -34.10 7.84 -10.34
N VAL A 123 -34.47 6.57 -10.58
CA VAL A 123 -34.04 5.44 -9.75
C VAL A 123 -32.77 4.81 -10.31
N SER A 124 -31.81 4.54 -9.45
CA SER A 124 -30.63 3.72 -9.72
C SER A 124 -30.55 2.62 -8.67
N THR A 125 -30.65 1.37 -9.09
CA THR A 125 -30.54 0.20 -8.20
C THR A 125 -29.61 -0.84 -8.79
N GLY A 126 -29.01 -1.65 -7.95
CA GLY A 126 -28.11 -2.67 -8.45
C GLY A 126 -27.51 -3.56 -7.41
N VAL A 127 -26.68 -4.46 -7.92
CA VAL A 127 -25.89 -5.41 -7.16
C VAL A 127 -24.43 -5.28 -7.58
N GLU A 128 -23.52 -5.47 -6.63
CA GLU A 128 -22.09 -5.43 -6.88
C GLU A 128 -21.41 -6.61 -6.18
N PHE A 129 -20.52 -7.24 -6.88
CA PHE A 129 -19.57 -8.21 -6.32
C PHE A 129 -18.15 -7.69 -6.55
N THR A 130 -17.34 -7.69 -5.49
CA THR A 130 -15.93 -7.32 -5.57
C THR A 130 -15.08 -8.36 -4.85
N ARG A 131 -14.05 -8.85 -5.53
CA ARG A 131 -12.97 -9.64 -4.94
C ARG A 131 -11.67 -8.87 -5.02
N GLU A 132 -11.07 -8.62 -3.86
CA GLU A 132 -9.77 -8.00 -3.73
C GLU A 132 -8.78 -9.02 -3.18
N THR A 133 -7.61 -9.10 -3.78
CA THR A 133 -6.53 -9.95 -3.27
C THR A 133 -5.24 -9.15 -3.23
N GLN A 134 -4.50 -9.31 -2.13
CA GLN A 134 -3.17 -8.74 -1.96
C GLN A 134 -2.20 -9.86 -1.62
N THR A 135 -1.07 -9.90 -2.29
CA THR A 135 0.08 -10.71 -1.88
C THR A 135 1.25 -9.78 -1.64
N ASN A 136 1.75 -9.77 -0.40
CA ASN A 136 2.96 -9.06 -0.02
C ASN A 136 4.07 -10.09 0.16
N TYR A 137 5.06 -10.04 -0.72
CA TYR A 137 6.17 -10.98 -0.73
C TYR A 137 7.25 -10.55 0.27
N GLY A 138 7.69 -11.47 1.12
CA GLY A 138 8.84 -11.27 1.97
C GLY A 138 10.13 -11.21 1.14
N VAL A 139 10.97 -10.23 1.43
CA VAL A 139 12.26 -10.07 0.76
C VAL A 139 13.40 -10.24 1.76
N ASN A 140 14.55 -10.67 1.26
CA ASN A 140 15.75 -10.75 2.08
C ASN A 140 16.19 -9.35 2.51
N PRO A 141 16.71 -9.18 3.74
CA PRO A 141 17.26 -7.90 4.18
C PRO A 141 18.36 -7.41 3.24
N VAL A 142 18.26 -6.17 2.83
CA VAL A 142 19.30 -5.49 2.06
C VAL A 142 20.19 -4.72 3.05
N THR A 143 21.48 -5.06 3.05
CA THR A 143 22.46 -4.40 3.91
C THR A 143 23.13 -3.27 3.17
N LEU A 144 23.10 -2.08 3.77
CA LEU A 144 23.74 -0.89 3.25
C LEU A 144 24.90 -0.48 4.17
N PRO A 145 26.07 -0.12 3.62
CA PRO A 145 27.12 0.48 4.42
C PRO A 145 26.69 1.86 4.91
N ALA A 146 27.26 2.30 6.03
CA ALA A 146 27.10 3.67 6.48
C ALA A 146 27.64 4.66 5.43
N VAL A 147 27.03 5.84 5.36
CA VAL A 147 27.39 6.89 4.41
C VAL A 147 28.11 8.04 5.12
N ASN A 148 29.08 8.65 4.46
CA ASN A 148 29.73 9.85 4.98
C ASN A 148 28.72 11.00 5.08
N ILE A 149 28.75 11.77 6.17
CA ILE A 149 27.80 12.85 6.43
C ILE A 149 28.05 14.05 5.52
N TYR A 150 29.31 14.38 5.29
CA TYR A 150 29.69 15.58 4.54
C TYR A 150 29.96 15.30 3.05
N HIS A 151 30.36 14.07 2.75
CA HIS A 151 30.69 13.63 1.38
C HIS A 151 30.02 12.29 1.11
N PRO A 152 28.66 12.27 0.97
CA PRO A 152 27.94 11.04 0.71
C PRO A 152 28.32 10.45 -0.65
N ASP A 153 28.46 9.11 -0.68
CA ASP A 153 28.67 8.34 -1.91
C ASP A 153 27.41 7.56 -2.22
N SER A 154 26.80 7.84 -3.36
CA SER A 154 25.61 7.17 -3.87
C SER A 154 25.91 6.00 -4.81
N SER A 155 27.17 5.82 -5.22
CA SER A 155 27.57 4.80 -6.20
C SER A 155 27.51 3.35 -5.70
N ILE A 156 26.99 3.16 -4.49
CA ILE A 156 26.82 1.84 -3.88
C ILE A 156 25.64 1.10 -4.54
N HIS A 157 25.88 -0.10 -5.01
CA HIS A 157 24.86 -0.96 -5.59
C HIS A 157 24.59 -2.19 -4.70
N PRO A 158 23.58 -2.16 -3.83
CA PRO A 158 23.32 -3.24 -2.87
C PRO A 158 22.79 -4.53 -3.51
N GLY A 159 22.53 -4.52 -4.80
CA GLY A 159 21.85 -5.61 -5.51
C GLY A 159 20.32 -5.46 -5.51
N GLY A 160 19.66 -6.23 -6.36
CA GLY A 160 18.20 -6.22 -6.47
C GLY A 160 17.52 -7.00 -5.34
N LEU A 161 16.21 -6.81 -5.20
CA LEU A 161 15.41 -7.55 -4.23
C LEU A 161 15.40 -9.05 -4.55
N THR A 162 15.52 -9.85 -3.52
CA THR A 162 15.36 -11.32 -3.60
C THR A 162 14.31 -11.77 -2.59
N ARG A 163 13.35 -12.57 -3.04
CA ARG A 163 12.30 -13.13 -2.16
C ARG A 163 12.88 -14.20 -1.25
N ASN A 164 12.44 -14.19 0.01
CA ASN A 164 12.89 -15.15 1.04
C ASN A 164 11.91 -16.31 1.27
N GLY A 165 10.82 -16.40 0.47
CA GLY A 165 9.79 -17.42 0.60
C GLY A 165 8.68 -17.11 1.61
N ALA A 166 8.85 -16.10 2.47
CA ALA A 166 7.76 -15.58 3.29
C ALA A 166 6.78 -14.79 2.42
N ASN A 167 5.50 -14.81 2.77
CA ASN A 167 4.49 -13.98 2.14
C ASN A 167 3.34 -13.70 3.11
N ALA A 168 2.56 -12.68 2.81
CA ALA A 168 1.29 -12.41 3.43
C ALA A 168 0.24 -12.25 2.34
N ASN A 169 -0.85 -12.99 2.46
CA ASN A 169 -1.94 -12.98 1.51
C ASN A 169 -3.21 -12.51 2.21
N GLY A 170 -3.91 -11.56 1.61
CA GLY A 170 -5.22 -11.13 2.01
C GLY A 170 -6.20 -11.31 0.85
N GLN A 171 -7.40 -11.80 1.14
CA GLN A 171 -8.50 -11.83 0.21
C GLN A 171 -9.74 -11.27 0.90
N THR A 172 -10.42 -10.34 0.23
CA THR A 172 -11.72 -9.83 0.67
C THR A 172 -12.72 -10.03 -0.45
N ASP A 173 -13.83 -10.69 -0.13
CA ASP A 173 -14.99 -10.81 -0.98
C ASP A 173 -16.09 -9.92 -0.42
N THR A 174 -16.61 -9.03 -1.26
CA THR A 174 -17.70 -8.11 -0.91
C THR A 174 -18.89 -8.34 -1.85
N PHE A 175 -20.07 -8.44 -1.28
CA PHE A 175 -21.33 -8.40 -2.00
C PHE A 175 -22.15 -7.21 -1.49
N ALA A 176 -22.66 -6.41 -2.42
CA ALA A 176 -23.48 -5.24 -2.08
C ALA A 176 -24.75 -5.19 -2.90
N ILE A 177 -25.80 -4.67 -2.29
CA ILE A 177 -27.04 -4.25 -2.95
C ILE A 177 -27.30 -2.80 -2.63
N TYR A 178 -27.83 -2.05 -3.57
CA TYR A 178 -28.14 -0.64 -3.36
C TYR A 178 -29.37 -0.20 -4.16
N ALA A 179 -29.99 0.87 -3.65
CA ALA A 179 -31.05 1.59 -4.34
C ALA A 179 -30.96 3.07 -3.97
N PHE A 180 -31.01 3.92 -4.97
CA PHE A 180 -31.01 5.36 -4.87
C PHE A 180 -32.17 5.90 -5.70
N ASP A 181 -32.81 6.98 -5.21
CA ASP A 181 -33.87 7.67 -5.94
C ASP A 181 -33.64 9.19 -5.84
N THR A 182 -33.76 9.86 -6.96
CA THR A 182 -33.83 11.31 -7.03
C THR A 182 -35.27 11.68 -7.36
N LEU A 183 -35.96 12.26 -6.37
CA LEU A 183 -37.33 12.70 -6.46
C LEU A 183 -37.39 14.13 -6.97
N GLN A 184 -37.96 14.34 -8.14
CA GLN A 184 -38.27 15.66 -8.66
C GLN A 184 -39.69 16.06 -8.19
N ILE A 185 -39.78 16.80 -7.10
CA ILE A 185 -41.03 17.19 -6.44
C ILE A 185 -41.66 18.39 -7.13
N THR A 186 -40.81 19.36 -7.52
CA THR A 186 -41.21 20.52 -8.33
C THR A 186 -40.13 20.83 -9.35
N ARG A 187 -40.33 21.85 -10.20
CA ARG A 187 -39.32 22.32 -11.16
C ARG A 187 -38.01 22.75 -10.49
N ASP A 188 -38.11 23.25 -9.25
CA ASP A 188 -36.99 23.90 -8.55
C ASP A 188 -36.57 23.12 -7.29
N PHE A 189 -37.22 22.00 -7.00
CA PHE A 189 -36.94 21.21 -5.78
C PHE A 189 -36.80 19.72 -6.07
N GLU A 190 -35.59 19.21 -5.78
CA GLU A 190 -35.24 17.79 -5.85
C GLU A 190 -34.83 17.28 -4.47
N LEU A 191 -35.16 16.01 -4.19
CA LEU A 191 -34.73 15.28 -3.01
C LEU A 191 -34.04 13.99 -3.44
N ASN A 192 -32.78 13.80 -3.03
CA ASN A 192 -32.02 12.60 -3.31
C ASN A 192 -31.84 11.78 -2.02
N GLY A 193 -32.04 10.46 -2.13
CA GLY A 193 -31.85 9.54 -1.03
C GLY A 193 -31.55 8.13 -1.51
N GLY A 194 -31.00 7.31 -0.64
CA GLY A 194 -30.72 5.93 -1.00
C GLY A 194 -30.21 5.11 0.16
N ILE A 195 -30.08 3.82 -0.08
CA ILE A 195 -29.53 2.84 0.84
C ILE A 195 -28.58 1.91 0.10
N ARG A 196 -27.50 1.52 0.75
CA ARG A 196 -26.56 0.48 0.33
C ARG A 196 -26.30 -0.45 1.50
N LEU A 197 -26.35 -1.74 1.24
CA LEU A 197 -26.03 -2.79 2.20
C LEU A 197 -24.85 -3.58 1.65
N ASP A 198 -23.82 -3.68 2.43
CA ASP A 198 -22.60 -4.41 2.11
C ASP A 198 -22.44 -5.59 3.07
N ASN A 199 -22.09 -6.75 2.53
CA ASN A 199 -21.62 -7.91 3.26
C ASN A 199 -20.23 -8.26 2.75
N TYR A 200 -19.25 -8.36 3.65
CA TYR A 200 -17.90 -8.70 3.27
C TYR A 200 -17.33 -9.81 4.14
N HIS A 201 -16.41 -10.55 3.58
CA HIS A 201 -15.65 -11.59 4.25
C HIS A 201 -14.18 -11.43 3.88
N THR A 202 -13.29 -11.45 4.88
CA THR A 202 -11.85 -11.31 4.67
C THR A 202 -11.11 -12.50 5.27
N ASP A 203 -10.30 -13.13 4.45
CA ASP A 203 -9.31 -14.13 4.85
C ASP A 203 -7.92 -13.53 4.75
N TYR A 204 -7.10 -13.78 5.75
CA TYR A 204 -5.72 -13.37 5.78
C TYR A 204 -4.84 -14.50 6.28
N ASP A 205 -3.81 -14.82 5.52
CA ASP A 205 -2.75 -15.72 5.93
C ASP A 205 -1.39 -15.06 5.75
N SER A 206 -0.48 -15.34 6.66
CA SER A 206 0.89 -14.86 6.52
C SER A 206 1.89 -15.94 6.87
N ALA A 207 2.90 -16.09 6.02
CA ALA A 207 4.09 -16.87 6.32
C ALA A 207 5.23 -15.89 6.64
N THR A 208 5.56 -15.79 7.92
CA THR A 208 6.60 -14.88 8.41
C THR A 208 7.82 -15.69 8.83
N ALA A 209 9.01 -15.21 8.48
CA ALA A 209 10.25 -15.84 8.93
C ALA A 209 10.36 -15.80 10.46
N CYS A 210 10.43 -16.97 11.09
CA CYS A 210 10.52 -17.06 12.55
C CYS A 210 11.93 -16.79 13.09
N GLY A 211 12.03 -16.50 14.39
CA GLY A 211 13.31 -16.27 15.08
C GLY A 211 13.96 -14.93 14.79
N GLY A 212 13.22 -13.98 14.18
CA GLY A 212 13.64 -12.59 14.06
C GLY A 212 13.68 -11.87 15.41
N SER A 213 14.06 -10.60 15.39
CA SER A 213 14.01 -9.71 16.54
C SER A 213 13.18 -8.48 16.22
N GLY A 214 12.55 -7.87 17.24
CA GLY A 214 11.75 -6.67 17.09
C GLY A 214 10.25 -6.93 17.20
N ARG A 215 9.46 -5.87 16.95
CA ARG A 215 8.01 -5.91 17.07
C ARG A 215 7.41 -6.80 15.98
N GLY A 216 6.61 -7.78 16.36
CA GLY A 216 6.01 -8.75 15.44
C GLY A 216 6.89 -9.97 15.12
N ALA A 217 8.07 -10.11 15.77
CA ALA A 217 8.87 -11.31 15.64
C ALA A 217 8.13 -12.53 16.22
N ILE A 218 8.13 -13.64 15.46
CA ILE A 218 7.53 -14.89 15.90
C ILE A 218 8.62 -15.88 16.33
N THR A 219 8.34 -16.66 17.37
CA THR A 219 9.24 -17.72 17.82
C THR A 219 9.17 -18.88 16.85
N CYS A 220 10.32 -19.47 16.51
CA CYS A 220 10.31 -20.69 15.70
C CYS A 220 9.68 -21.85 16.49
N PRO A 221 8.76 -22.59 15.88
CA PRO A 221 8.27 -23.85 16.43
C PRO A 221 9.41 -24.84 16.64
N THR A 222 9.22 -25.81 17.54
CA THR A 222 10.20 -26.85 17.80
C THR A 222 10.56 -27.58 16.52
N GLY A 223 11.84 -27.68 16.21
CA GLY A 223 12.35 -28.35 15.01
C GLY A 223 12.36 -27.49 13.74
N VAL A 224 11.89 -26.24 13.81
CA VAL A 224 11.93 -25.31 12.68
C VAL A 224 13.16 -24.41 12.79
N ALA A 225 13.96 -24.36 11.72
CA ALA A 225 15.16 -23.54 11.69
C ALA A 225 14.82 -22.04 11.72
N LYS A 226 15.66 -21.24 12.38
CA LYS A 226 15.53 -19.79 12.38
C LYS A 226 15.59 -19.25 10.94
N GLY A 227 14.67 -18.35 10.60
CA GLY A 227 14.52 -17.80 9.25
C GLY A 227 13.54 -18.58 8.36
N SER A 228 13.06 -19.76 8.81
CA SER A 228 12.03 -20.46 8.06
C SER A 228 10.68 -19.76 8.16
N PRO A 229 9.89 -19.71 7.07
CA PRO A 229 8.54 -19.16 7.12
C PRO A 229 7.62 -20.05 7.96
N VAL A 230 6.85 -19.41 8.83
CA VAL A 230 5.79 -20.03 9.63
C VAL A 230 4.49 -19.33 9.29
N THR A 231 3.48 -20.12 8.91
CA THR A 231 2.17 -19.60 8.51
C THR A 231 1.31 -19.31 9.73
N THR A 232 0.73 -18.12 9.77
CA THR A 232 -0.36 -17.75 10.68
C THR A 232 -1.59 -17.44 9.83
N VAL A 233 -2.76 -17.85 10.27
CA VAL A 233 -4.04 -17.61 9.58
C VAL A 233 -4.93 -16.78 10.48
N ASP A 234 -5.54 -15.77 9.94
CA ASP A 234 -6.54 -14.94 10.59
C ASP A 234 -7.72 -14.73 9.63
N THR A 235 -8.95 -14.83 10.15
CA THR A 235 -10.17 -14.68 9.36
C THR A 235 -11.08 -13.70 10.06
N ALA A 236 -11.48 -12.63 9.37
CA ALA A 236 -12.44 -11.64 9.85
C ALA A 236 -13.74 -11.69 9.02
N LYS A 237 -14.87 -11.53 9.71
CA LYS A 237 -16.22 -11.46 9.11
C LYS A 237 -16.87 -10.14 9.48
#